data_1ced8ca57e05e0527692aaf2154fa021
#
_entry.id   1ced8ca57e05e0527692aaf2154fa021
#
_cell.length_a   1.000
_cell.length_b   1.000
_cell.length_c   1.000
_cell.angle_alpha   90.00
_cell.angle_beta   90.00
_cell.angle_gamma   90.00
#
_symmetry.space_group_name_H-M   'P 1'
#
loop_
_entity.id
_entity.type
_entity.pdbx_description
1 polymer ?
#
loop_
_entity_poly.entity_id
_entity_poly.type
_entity_poly.pdbx_seq_one_letter_code
_entity_poly.pdbx_strand_id
1 'polypeptide(L)'
;MFEQVLDAVRAHDRIIIHRHFRPDGDAIGSQTGLKYLIKANFPAKEVYSVGDDPARYGFIEGCAMDTVSDDMYADALAVILDCGGASLISDTRYSLAKTTVRLDHHLFTGQIADTEVIRPEYESCCGIVTALAMEAGFTLDKTAAKALFTGMVTDSGRFRYDTTSTDTFMRAAYLMQAGFSADEVYLPLYEEELSRVQLKAYFIGKIKLTEHNVAYIYTDRAEMQRLAVDDFTVSRGMANVMSDIKGVSIWVNFTETEAGVLCELRSSLHNINPVAVKYGGGGHAKASGATVADRETAMRMLNDLDKMSNGAEI
;
A
#
# COMPACT_ATOMS: atom_id res chain seq x y z
N MET A 1 -7.62 23.62 -5.02
CA MET A 1 -7.83 22.20 -5.44
C MET A 1 -8.90 21.55 -4.57
N PHE A 2 -8.88 21.77 -3.27
CA PHE A 2 -9.67 21.03 -2.29
C PHE A 2 -10.94 21.79 -1.79
N GLU A 3 -11.35 22.88 -2.44
CA GLU A 3 -12.44 23.73 -1.98
C GLU A 3 -13.75 22.97 -1.74
N GLN A 4 -14.18 22.13 -2.70
CA GLN A 4 -15.39 21.31 -2.56
C GLN A 4 -15.29 20.28 -1.42
N VAL A 5 -14.11 19.70 -1.20
CA VAL A 5 -13.85 18.78 -0.07
C VAL A 5 -13.95 19.52 1.26
N LEU A 6 -13.32 20.70 1.35
CA LEU A 6 -13.35 21.54 2.55
C LEU A 6 -14.76 22.05 2.85
N ASP A 7 -15.54 22.40 1.83
CA ASP A 7 -16.93 22.82 2.00
C ASP A 7 -17.79 21.65 2.49
N ALA A 8 -17.60 20.44 1.96
CA ALA A 8 -18.27 19.25 2.47
C ALA A 8 -17.91 18.98 3.94
N VAL A 9 -16.62 19.09 4.30
CA VAL A 9 -16.16 18.95 5.69
C VAL A 9 -16.80 20.02 6.60
N ARG A 10 -16.89 21.26 6.14
CA ARG A 10 -17.50 22.35 6.93
C ARG A 10 -19.01 22.17 7.14
N ALA A 11 -19.71 21.66 6.13
CA ALA A 11 -21.17 21.51 6.11
C ALA A 11 -21.71 20.37 6.98
N HIS A 12 -20.88 19.40 7.38
CA HIS A 12 -21.33 18.22 8.12
C HIS A 12 -20.71 18.18 9.52
N ASP A 13 -21.52 17.98 10.55
CA ASP A 13 -21.05 17.82 11.93
C ASP A 13 -20.45 16.45 12.19
N ARG A 14 -20.90 15.45 11.45
CA ARG A 14 -20.40 14.06 11.53
C ARG A 14 -19.69 13.65 10.26
N ILE A 15 -18.50 13.07 10.43
CA ILE A 15 -17.64 12.60 9.34
C ILE A 15 -17.22 11.16 9.61
N ILE A 16 -17.44 10.29 8.65
CA ILE A 16 -17.07 8.87 8.74
C ILE A 16 -16.05 8.58 7.62
N ILE A 17 -14.85 8.14 8.00
CA ILE A 17 -13.73 7.99 7.07
C ILE A 17 -13.54 6.51 6.76
N HIS A 18 -13.59 6.18 5.48
CA HIS A 18 -13.46 4.85 4.90
C HIS A 18 -12.13 4.71 4.16
N ARG A 19 -11.69 3.47 3.96
CA ARG A 19 -10.51 3.07 3.20
C ARG A 19 -10.69 1.67 2.60
N HIS A 20 -9.68 1.19 1.86
CA HIS A 20 -9.72 -0.16 1.31
C HIS A 20 -9.55 -1.26 2.37
N PHE A 21 -10.03 -2.49 2.06
CA PHE A 21 -9.82 -3.68 2.89
C PHE A 21 -8.35 -4.17 2.79
N ARG A 22 -7.89 -4.92 3.82
CA ARG A 22 -6.49 -5.32 3.96
C ARG A 22 -5.54 -4.13 3.84
N PRO A 23 -5.67 -3.17 4.76
CA PRO A 23 -5.03 -1.88 4.63
C PRO A 23 -3.52 -1.97 4.64
N ASP A 24 -2.89 -1.08 3.91
CA ASP A 24 -1.47 -0.79 4.00
C ASP A 24 -1.19 0.47 4.84
N GLY A 25 0.05 0.95 4.77
CA GLY A 25 0.45 2.11 5.57
C GLY A 25 -0.16 3.41 5.08
N ASP A 26 -0.48 3.52 3.78
CA ASP A 26 -1.11 4.72 3.21
C ASP A 26 -2.60 4.78 3.57
N ALA A 27 -3.32 3.67 3.47
CA ALA A 27 -4.72 3.58 3.85
C ALA A 27 -4.93 3.92 5.34
N ILE A 28 -4.13 3.35 6.25
CA ILE A 28 -4.22 3.66 7.69
C ILE A 28 -3.71 5.07 8.00
N GLY A 29 -2.61 5.47 7.37
CA GLY A 29 -1.99 6.78 7.55
C GLY A 29 -2.91 7.91 7.13
N SER A 30 -3.52 7.83 5.93
CA SER A 30 -4.44 8.83 5.41
C SER A 30 -5.72 8.92 6.24
N GLN A 31 -6.31 7.78 6.63
CA GLN A 31 -7.49 7.71 7.46
C GLN A 31 -7.27 8.33 8.85
N THR A 32 -6.20 7.90 9.52
CA THR A 32 -5.84 8.41 10.86
C THR A 32 -5.45 9.88 10.77
N GLY A 33 -4.63 10.24 9.79
CA GLY A 33 -4.18 11.61 9.58
C GLY A 33 -5.32 12.58 9.36
N LEU A 34 -6.25 12.26 8.46
CA LEU A 34 -7.41 13.10 8.21
C LEU A 34 -8.31 13.23 9.45
N LYS A 35 -8.55 12.13 10.19
CA LYS A 35 -9.32 12.15 11.44
C LYS A 35 -8.76 13.17 12.43
N TYR A 36 -7.46 13.11 12.70
CA TYR A 36 -6.84 14.01 13.69
C TYR A 36 -6.67 15.43 13.16
N LEU A 37 -6.44 15.64 11.86
CA LEU A 37 -6.48 16.97 11.25
C LEU A 37 -7.84 17.63 11.43
N ILE A 38 -8.94 16.91 11.15
CA ILE A 38 -10.29 17.47 11.32
C ILE A 38 -10.56 17.76 12.79
N LYS A 39 -10.23 16.85 13.71
CA LYS A 39 -10.42 17.07 15.16
C LYS A 39 -9.65 18.28 15.69
N ALA A 40 -8.44 18.52 15.21
CA ALA A 40 -7.62 19.65 15.61
C ALA A 40 -8.18 21.00 15.12
N ASN A 41 -8.78 21.02 13.93
CA ASN A 41 -9.25 22.27 13.29
C ASN A 41 -10.76 22.51 13.44
N PHE A 42 -11.52 21.48 13.74
CA PHE A 42 -12.97 21.50 13.95
C PHE A 42 -13.34 20.67 15.18
N PRO A 43 -12.98 21.11 16.39
CA PRO A 43 -13.09 20.30 17.61
C PRO A 43 -14.53 19.91 18.00
N ALA A 44 -15.54 20.58 17.44
CA ALA A 44 -16.95 20.27 17.68
C ALA A 44 -17.47 19.12 16.79
N LYS A 45 -16.70 18.70 15.76
CA LYS A 45 -17.15 17.65 14.84
C LYS A 45 -16.90 16.24 15.40
N GLU A 46 -17.84 15.36 15.13
CA GLU A 46 -17.70 13.94 15.37
C GLU A 46 -16.98 13.27 14.19
N VAL A 47 -15.83 12.67 14.44
CA VAL A 47 -15.02 12.05 13.37
C VAL A 47 -14.70 10.62 13.72
N TYR A 48 -15.11 9.71 12.85
CA TYR A 48 -14.98 8.26 13.00
C TYR A 48 -14.16 7.63 11.87
N SER A 49 -13.38 6.62 12.20
CA SER A 49 -12.65 5.77 11.26
C SER A 49 -13.25 4.37 11.27
N VAL A 50 -13.65 3.85 10.13
CA VAL A 50 -14.27 2.52 10.01
C VAL A 50 -13.51 1.63 9.01
N GLY A 51 -13.67 0.32 9.15
CA GLY A 51 -13.06 -0.69 8.30
C GLY A 51 -12.53 -1.87 9.11
N ASP A 52 -11.80 -2.76 8.46
CA ASP A 52 -11.14 -3.90 9.08
C ASP A 52 -9.95 -3.48 9.97
N ASP A 53 -9.43 -4.44 10.72
CA ASP A 53 -8.30 -4.24 11.64
C ASP A 53 -7.07 -3.64 10.91
N PRO A 54 -6.35 -2.67 11.51
CA PRO A 54 -5.14 -2.08 10.93
C PRO A 54 -3.96 -3.07 10.81
N ALA A 55 -4.07 -4.29 11.34
CA ALA A 55 -3.09 -5.36 11.26
C ALA A 55 -1.69 -4.91 11.71
N ARG A 56 -0.68 -5.10 10.87
CA ARG A 56 0.71 -4.73 11.19
C ARG A 56 0.93 -3.22 11.40
N TYR A 57 -0.02 -2.38 11.01
CA TYR A 57 0.05 -0.92 11.19
C TYR A 57 -0.61 -0.43 12.48
N GLY A 58 -1.03 -1.35 13.36
CA GLY A 58 -1.62 -1.03 14.67
C GLY A 58 -0.70 -0.23 15.61
N PHE A 59 0.58 -0.07 15.25
CA PHE A 59 1.51 0.82 15.97
C PHE A 59 1.26 2.32 15.67
N ILE A 60 0.52 2.66 14.61
CA ILE A 60 0.17 4.06 14.28
C ILE A 60 -0.80 4.55 15.36
N GLU A 61 -0.37 5.55 16.12
CA GLU A 61 -1.15 6.13 17.20
C GLU A 61 -2.50 6.65 16.68
N GLY A 62 -3.60 6.25 17.35
CA GLY A 62 -4.95 6.69 16.99
C GLY A 62 -5.60 5.93 15.83
N CYS A 63 -4.98 4.89 15.29
CA CYS A 63 -5.48 4.10 14.16
C CYS A 63 -6.61 3.11 14.51
N ALA A 64 -7.02 3.01 15.76
CA ALA A 64 -8.10 2.12 16.17
C ALA A 64 -9.41 2.47 15.44
N MET A 65 -10.10 1.42 14.96
CA MET A 65 -11.38 1.59 14.26
C MET A 65 -12.51 1.87 15.28
N ASP A 66 -13.37 2.80 14.88
CA ASP A 66 -14.55 3.14 15.67
C ASP A 66 -15.73 2.24 15.30
N THR A 67 -16.65 2.05 16.24
CA THR A 67 -17.93 1.39 15.98
C THR A 67 -19.00 2.44 15.72
N VAL A 68 -19.64 2.38 14.54
CA VAL A 68 -20.73 3.25 14.14
C VAL A 68 -21.97 2.42 13.76
N SER A 69 -23.16 2.92 14.05
CA SER A 69 -24.42 2.33 13.60
C SER A 69 -24.86 2.90 12.26
N ASP A 70 -25.76 2.21 11.56
CA ASP A 70 -26.18 2.60 10.21
C ASP A 70 -26.93 3.94 10.19
N ASP A 71 -27.67 4.26 11.25
CA ASP A 71 -28.37 5.55 11.39
C ASP A 71 -27.44 6.75 11.48
N MET A 72 -26.20 6.56 11.93
CA MET A 72 -25.21 7.63 11.99
C MET A 72 -24.79 8.13 10.59
N TYR A 73 -25.01 7.34 9.56
CA TYR A 73 -24.67 7.74 8.17
C TYR A 73 -25.66 8.76 7.58
N ALA A 74 -26.91 8.79 8.03
CA ALA A 74 -27.96 9.60 7.39
C ALA A 74 -27.61 11.10 7.25
N ASP A 75 -26.91 11.67 8.25
CA ASP A 75 -26.49 13.07 8.27
C ASP A 75 -24.94 13.20 8.23
N ALA A 76 -24.24 12.14 7.93
CA ALA A 76 -22.79 12.15 7.88
C ALA A 76 -22.24 12.46 6.48
N LEU A 77 -21.02 13.01 6.46
CA LEU A 77 -20.14 12.96 5.31
C LEU A 77 -19.35 11.66 5.34
N ALA A 78 -19.47 10.82 4.32
CA ALA A 78 -18.55 9.70 4.14
C ALA A 78 -17.35 10.15 3.29
N VAL A 79 -16.15 10.03 3.87
CA VAL A 79 -14.89 10.31 3.17
C VAL A 79 -14.19 8.99 2.85
N ILE A 80 -13.93 8.75 1.58
CA ILE A 80 -13.28 7.53 1.08
C ILE A 80 -11.85 7.88 0.71
N LEU A 81 -10.89 7.21 1.33
CA LEU A 81 -9.47 7.43 1.13
C LEU A 81 -8.81 6.19 0.54
N ASP A 82 -7.88 6.42 -0.38
CA ASP A 82 -6.99 5.38 -0.90
C ASP A 82 -7.72 4.14 -1.44
N CYS A 83 -8.73 4.37 -2.28
CA CYS A 83 -9.54 3.30 -2.86
C CYS A 83 -9.62 3.42 -4.37
N GLY A 84 -8.91 2.59 -5.11
CA GLY A 84 -8.91 2.53 -6.56
C GLY A 84 -10.23 2.03 -7.18
N GLY A 85 -11.16 1.46 -6.39
CA GLY A 85 -12.45 0.95 -6.86
C GLY A 85 -13.42 0.68 -5.71
N ALA A 86 -14.73 0.79 -5.96
CA ALA A 86 -15.78 0.62 -4.95
C ALA A 86 -15.74 -0.77 -4.27
N SER A 87 -15.38 -1.81 -5.01
CA SER A 87 -15.27 -3.18 -4.48
C SER A 87 -14.12 -3.37 -3.49
N LEU A 88 -13.20 -2.40 -3.40
CA LEU A 88 -12.07 -2.43 -2.48
C LEU A 88 -12.38 -1.78 -1.12
N ILE A 89 -13.48 -1.02 -1.01
CA ILE A 89 -13.83 -0.32 0.22
C ILE A 89 -14.19 -1.33 1.31
N SER A 90 -13.51 -1.23 2.46
CA SER A 90 -13.64 -2.19 3.56
C SER A 90 -15.03 -2.19 4.19
N ASP A 91 -15.58 -1.02 4.46
CA ASP A 91 -16.94 -0.86 5.00
C ASP A 91 -17.87 -0.27 3.92
N THR A 92 -18.77 -1.11 3.40
CA THR A 92 -19.68 -0.75 2.30
C THR A 92 -20.78 0.24 2.69
N ARG A 93 -20.94 0.54 3.98
CA ARG A 93 -21.97 1.47 4.49
C ARG A 93 -21.70 2.93 4.12
N TYR A 94 -20.56 3.26 3.50
CA TYR A 94 -20.35 4.59 2.92
C TYR A 94 -21.50 5.02 2.01
N SER A 95 -22.14 4.07 1.32
CA SER A 95 -23.27 4.30 0.42
C SER A 95 -24.59 4.69 1.13
N LEU A 96 -24.64 4.59 2.46
CA LEU A 96 -25.78 5.08 3.27
C LEU A 96 -25.67 6.58 3.54
N ALA A 97 -24.49 7.18 3.37
CA ALA A 97 -24.30 8.61 3.55
C ALA A 97 -24.93 9.39 2.39
N LYS A 98 -25.51 10.54 2.71
CA LYS A 98 -26.12 11.42 1.73
C LYS A 98 -25.09 12.20 0.91
N THR A 99 -23.91 12.42 1.45
CA THR A 99 -22.80 13.11 0.82
C THR A 99 -21.54 12.29 0.92
N THR A 100 -20.86 12.12 -0.20
CA THR A 100 -19.64 11.31 -0.29
C THR A 100 -18.51 12.09 -0.94
N VAL A 101 -17.30 11.92 -0.42
CA VAL A 101 -16.05 12.50 -0.95
C VAL A 101 -15.01 11.40 -1.09
N ARG A 102 -14.23 11.40 -2.19
CA ARG A 102 -13.08 10.52 -2.38
C ARG A 102 -11.80 11.31 -2.61
N LEU A 103 -10.74 10.94 -1.89
CA LEU A 103 -9.36 11.37 -2.15
C LEU A 103 -8.53 10.13 -2.46
N ASP A 104 -7.88 10.10 -3.62
CA ASP A 104 -7.19 8.90 -4.06
C ASP A 104 -6.07 9.21 -5.07
N HIS A 105 -5.01 8.41 -5.05
CA HIS A 105 -3.88 8.51 -5.97
C HIS A 105 -3.81 7.36 -7.00
N HIS A 106 -4.75 6.43 -6.98
CA HIS A 106 -4.83 5.39 -7.99
C HIS A 106 -5.31 5.94 -9.34
N LEU A 107 -5.06 5.21 -10.41
CA LEU A 107 -5.63 5.53 -11.72
C LEU A 107 -7.17 5.49 -11.64
N PHE A 108 -7.81 6.45 -12.28
CA PHE A 108 -9.27 6.53 -12.31
C PHE A 108 -9.86 5.33 -13.04
N THR A 109 -10.71 4.57 -12.33
CA THR A 109 -11.39 3.38 -12.88
C THR A 109 -12.92 3.54 -12.96
N GLY A 110 -13.46 4.60 -12.37
CA GLY A 110 -14.88 4.90 -12.31
C GLY A 110 -15.21 5.78 -11.11
N GLN A 111 -16.35 6.46 -11.18
CA GLN A 111 -16.82 7.33 -10.10
C GLN A 111 -17.35 6.49 -8.92
N ILE A 112 -16.97 6.85 -7.70
CA ILE A 112 -17.37 6.20 -6.45
C ILE A 112 -18.10 7.18 -5.53
N ALA A 113 -17.75 8.46 -5.57
CA ALA A 113 -18.27 9.50 -4.68
C ALA A 113 -18.83 10.70 -5.43
N ASP A 114 -19.63 11.55 -4.75
CA ASP A 114 -20.20 12.76 -5.35
C ASP A 114 -19.12 13.78 -5.72
N THR A 115 -18.10 13.89 -4.88
CA THR A 115 -16.92 14.74 -5.11
C THR A 115 -15.66 13.87 -5.04
N GLU A 116 -14.82 13.96 -6.07
CA GLU A 116 -13.59 13.17 -6.13
C GLU A 116 -12.37 14.03 -6.46
N VAL A 117 -11.29 13.80 -5.73
CA VAL A 117 -9.96 14.35 -6.01
C VAL A 117 -9.02 13.18 -6.29
N ILE A 118 -8.83 12.87 -7.56
CA ILE A 118 -7.97 11.77 -8.02
C ILE A 118 -6.66 12.36 -8.54
N ARG A 119 -5.54 11.95 -7.97
CA ARG A 119 -4.20 12.50 -8.26
C ARG A 119 -3.15 11.40 -8.41
N PRO A 120 -3.09 10.70 -9.54
CA PRO A 120 -2.13 9.61 -9.77
C PRO A 120 -0.67 10.03 -9.75
N GLU A 121 -0.40 11.33 -9.87
CA GLU A 121 0.93 11.92 -9.80
C GLU A 121 1.47 12.09 -8.36
N TYR A 122 0.60 11.92 -7.35
CA TYR A 122 1.03 11.94 -5.96
C TYR A 122 1.60 10.58 -5.55
N GLU A 123 2.61 10.61 -4.68
CA GLU A 123 3.25 9.41 -4.17
C GLU A 123 2.35 8.56 -3.26
N SER A 124 1.26 9.17 -2.71
CA SER A 124 0.35 8.53 -1.75
C SER A 124 -0.93 9.35 -1.54
N CYS A 125 -1.97 8.73 -1.04
CA CYS A 125 -3.17 9.41 -0.52
C CYS A 125 -2.82 10.28 0.69
N CYS A 126 -1.88 9.87 1.53
CA CYS A 126 -1.32 10.70 2.61
C CYS A 126 -0.71 12.00 2.09
N GLY A 127 -0.03 11.96 0.94
CA GLY A 127 0.46 13.16 0.26
C GLY A 127 -0.67 14.10 -0.16
N ILE A 128 -1.80 13.57 -0.66
CA ILE A 128 -2.99 14.35 -1.01
C ILE A 128 -3.61 14.99 0.23
N VAL A 129 -3.80 14.23 1.31
CA VAL A 129 -4.32 14.76 2.59
C VAL A 129 -3.41 15.83 3.18
N THR A 130 -2.08 15.64 3.04
CA THR A 130 -1.11 16.66 3.48
C THR A 130 -1.21 17.93 2.65
N ALA A 131 -1.36 17.82 1.32
CA ALA A 131 -1.56 18.99 0.45
C ALA A 131 -2.87 19.72 0.77
N LEU A 132 -3.94 19.00 1.10
CA LEU A 132 -5.20 19.59 1.59
C LEU A 132 -4.95 20.38 2.88
N ALA A 133 -4.22 19.82 3.84
CA ALA A 133 -3.91 20.52 5.10
C ALA A 133 -3.08 21.79 4.87
N MET A 134 -2.11 21.76 3.97
CA MET A 134 -1.29 22.91 3.57
C MET A 134 -2.15 24.00 2.90
N GLU A 135 -3.01 23.64 1.93
CA GLU A 135 -3.86 24.59 1.20
C GLU A 135 -4.91 25.23 2.14
N ALA A 136 -5.45 24.45 3.07
CA ALA A 136 -6.42 24.93 4.06
C ALA A 136 -5.80 25.75 5.20
N GLY A 137 -4.47 25.75 5.34
CA GLY A 137 -3.79 26.39 6.48
C GLY A 137 -4.14 25.74 7.82
N PHE A 138 -4.33 24.42 7.85
CA PHE A 138 -4.72 23.70 9.05
C PHE A 138 -3.61 23.69 10.11
N THR A 139 -4.02 23.78 11.37
CA THR A 139 -3.15 23.47 12.50
C THR A 139 -2.79 21.99 12.45
N LEU A 140 -1.50 21.69 12.49
CA LEU A 140 -0.96 20.36 12.35
C LEU A 140 -0.85 19.68 13.73
N ASP A 141 -1.68 18.66 13.95
CA ASP A 141 -1.58 17.78 15.11
C ASP A 141 -0.44 16.76 14.91
N LYS A 142 0.31 16.46 15.99
CA LYS A 142 1.46 15.55 15.90
C LYS A 142 1.06 14.12 15.52
N THR A 143 -0.08 13.62 16.02
CA THR A 143 -0.60 12.29 15.69
C THR A 143 -0.99 12.23 14.21
N ALA A 144 -1.68 13.27 13.71
CA ALA A 144 -2.01 13.39 12.30
C ALA A 144 -0.76 13.40 11.42
N ALA A 145 0.22 14.21 11.79
CA ALA A 145 1.46 14.36 11.03
C ALA A 145 2.26 13.06 10.94
N LYS A 146 2.40 12.34 12.06
CA LYS A 146 3.08 11.03 12.09
C LYS A 146 2.35 10.00 11.23
N ALA A 147 1.03 9.93 11.31
CA ALA A 147 0.23 9.01 10.52
C ALA A 147 0.38 9.28 9.01
N LEU A 148 0.27 10.54 8.59
CA LEU A 148 0.45 10.94 7.19
C LEU A 148 1.87 10.68 6.70
N PHE A 149 2.88 11.02 7.50
CA PHE A 149 4.27 10.74 7.13
C PHE A 149 4.54 9.25 7.01
N THR A 150 3.92 8.41 7.86
CA THR A 150 4.02 6.95 7.78
C THR A 150 3.50 6.44 6.43
N GLY A 151 2.33 6.88 5.98
CA GLY A 151 1.78 6.49 4.68
C GLY A 151 2.65 6.98 3.51
N MET A 152 3.13 8.23 3.54
CA MET A 152 4.07 8.73 2.53
C MET A 152 5.34 7.87 2.45
N VAL A 153 5.91 7.46 3.58
CA VAL A 153 7.10 6.60 3.63
C VAL A 153 6.83 5.22 3.04
N THR A 154 5.70 4.61 3.40
CA THR A 154 5.39 3.25 2.94
C THR A 154 5.13 3.20 1.44
N ASP A 155 4.31 4.10 0.93
CA ASP A 155 3.83 4.04 -0.45
C ASP A 155 4.84 4.60 -1.47
N SER A 156 5.68 5.55 -1.08
CA SER A 156 6.82 6.01 -1.88
C SER A 156 8.04 5.07 -1.83
N GLY A 157 7.95 3.94 -1.13
CA GLY A 157 9.09 3.04 -0.92
C GLY A 157 10.26 3.74 -0.24
N ARG A 158 10.00 4.49 0.82
CA ARG A 158 10.99 5.32 1.51
C ARG A 158 11.53 6.45 0.63
N PHE A 159 10.64 7.10 -0.12
CA PHE A 159 10.97 8.18 -1.06
C PHE A 159 11.91 7.74 -2.21
N ARG A 160 11.81 6.46 -2.65
CA ARG A 160 12.67 5.89 -3.70
C ARG A 160 11.94 5.70 -5.04
N TYR A 161 10.60 5.66 -5.04
CA TYR A 161 9.84 5.43 -6.25
C TYR A 161 9.75 6.68 -7.12
N ASP A 162 9.46 6.49 -8.39
CA ASP A 162 9.44 7.53 -9.44
C ASP A 162 8.34 8.58 -9.26
N THR A 163 7.31 8.29 -8.47
CA THR A 163 6.30 9.26 -8.03
C THR A 163 6.82 10.25 -6.98
N THR A 164 8.01 10.02 -6.40
CA THR A 164 8.62 10.93 -5.45
C THR A 164 9.17 12.18 -6.16
N SER A 165 8.70 13.35 -5.74
CA SER A 165 9.03 14.65 -6.35
C SER A 165 9.54 15.65 -5.31
N THR A 166 9.94 16.84 -5.76
CA THR A 166 10.26 17.97 -4.86
C THR A 166 9.08 18.28 -3.95
N ASP A 167 7.85 18.26 -4.47
CA ASP A 167 6.65 18.56 -3.70
C ASP A 167 6.38 17.48 -2.63
N THR A 168 6.73 16.21 -2.89
CA THR A 168 6.71 15.15 -1.90
C THR A 168 7.58 15.50 -0.70
N PHE A 169 8.83 15.93 -0.94
CA PHE A 169 9.73 16.34 0.15
C PHE A 169 9.26 17.61 0.87
N MET A 170 8.64 18.55 0.17
CA MET A 170 8.05 19.72 0.81
C MET A 170 6.88 19.35 1.73
N ARG A 171 6.00 18.42 1.31
CA ARG A 171 4.94 17.88 2.16
C ARG A 171 5.50 17.14 3.37
N ALA A 172 6.52 16.30 3.19
CA ALA A 172 7.19 15.61 4.27
C ALA A 172 7.81 16.59 5.28
N ALA A 173 8.50 17.63 4.80
CA ALA A 173 9.07 18.69 5.63
C ALA A 173 7.98 19.46 6.42
N TYR A 174 6.84 19.75 5.78
CA TYR A 174 5.68 20.36 6.46
C TYR A 174 5.19 19.49 7.61
N LEU A 175 5.01 18.20 7.41
CA LEU A 175 4.58 17.28 8.47
C LEU A 175 5.56 17.23 9.65
N MET A 176 6.87 17.24 9.37
CA MET A 176 7.90 17.20 10.42
C MET A 176 7.91 18.47 11.31
N GLN A 177 7.30 19.58 10.89
CA GLN A 177 7.11 20.77 11.72
C GLN A 177 6.25 20.49 12.98
N ALA A 178 5.46 19.41 12.97
CA ALA A 178 4.70 18.96 14.16
C ALA A 178 5.59 18.43 15.30
N GLY A 179 6.91 18.34 15.09
CA GLY A 179 7.88 18.03 16.14
C GLY A 179 8.00 16.56 16.52
N PHE A 180 7.83 15.65 15.55
CA PHE A 180 8.22 14.24 15.68
C PHE A 180 9.58 14.00 15.02
N SER A 181 10.29 12.95 15.44
CA SER A 181 11.51 12.51 14.76
C SER A 181 11.17 11.45 13.70
N ALA A 182 12.01 11.35 12.65
CA ALA A 182 11.87 10.30 11.65
C ALA A 182 11.93 8.90 12.28
N ASP A 183 12.75 8.71 13.31
CA ASP A 183 12.87 7.42 14.03
C ASP A 183 11.54 6.98 14.66
N GLU A 184 10.68 7.89 15.11
CA GLU A 184 9.36 7.54 15.64
C GLU A 184 8.46 6.85 14.58
N VAL A 185 8.80 6.98 13.30
CA VAL A 185 8.10 6.35 12.18
C VAL A 185 8.90 5.18 11.60
N TYR A 186 10.20 5.36 11.35
CA TYR A 186 11.00 4.34 10.67
C TYR A 186 11.26 3.11 11.55
N LEU A 187 11.49 3.27 12.88
CA LEU A 187 11.75 2.13 13.74
C LEU A 187 10.57 1.16 13.76
N PRO A 188 9.32 1.57 14.10
CA PRO A 188 8.19 0.63 14.10
C PRO A 188 7.88 0.01 12.73
N LEU A 189 8.20 0.70 11.63
CA LEU A 189 7.99 0.19 10.28
C LEU A 189 8.98 -0.89 9.86
N TYR A 190 10.24 -0.78 10.29
CA TYR A 190 11.34 -1.54 9.68
C TYR A 190 12.19 -2.31 10.68
N GLU A 191 11.95 -2.18 11.98
CA GLU A 191 12.55 -3.09 12.96
C GLU A 191 12.01 -4.51 12.74
N GLU A 192 12.91 -5.47 12.79
CA GLU A 192 12.59 -6.87 12.61
C GLU A 192 13.21 -7.72 13.70
N GLU A 193 12.50 -8.76 14.08
CA GLU A 193 13.03 -9.79 14.96
C GLU A 193 14.27 -10.44 14.32
N LEU A 194 15.29 -10.76 15.14
CA LEU A 194 16.53 -11.39 14.67
C LEU A 194 16.25 -12.66 13.84
N SER A 195 15.28 -13.46 14.25
CA SER A 195 14.84 -14.66 13.52
C SER A 195 14.43 -14.35 12.08
N ARG A 196 13.72 -13.23 11.86
CA ARG A 196 13.30 -12.79 10.53
C ARG A 196 14.48 -12.28 9.71
N VAL A 197 15.43 -11.57 10.34
CA VAL A 197 16.67 -11.13 9.68
C VAL A 197 17.50 -12.36 9.25
N GLN A 198 17.61 -13.37 10.12
CA GLN A 198 18.29 -14.63 9.79
C GLN A 198 17.60 -15.40 8.67
N LEU A 199 16.27 -15.42 8.67
CA LEU A 199 15.47 -16.01 7.59
C LEU A 199 15.73 -15.30 6.26
N LYS A 200 15.75 -13.96 6.23
CA LYS A 200 16.11 -13.18 5.03
C LYS A 200 17.53 -13.51 4.54
N ALA A 201 18.49 -13.57 5.46
CA ALA A 201 19.87 -13.93 5.11
C ALA A 201 19.96 -15.34 4.47
N TYR A 202 19.18 -16.29 4.98
CA TYR A 202 19.07 -17.63 4.38
C TYR A 202 18.55 -17.54 2.94
N PHE A 203 17.46 -16.81 2.68
CA PHE A 203 16.88 -16.66 1.34
C PHE A 203 17.79 -15.86 0.40
N ILE A 204 18.50 -14.84 0.89
CA ILE A 204 19.52 -14.11 0.11
C ILE A 204 20.61 -15.07 -0.37
N GLY A 205 21.05 -16.00 0.47
CA GLY A 205 22.04 -17.03 0.11
C GLY A 205 21.56 -18.03 -0.96
N LYS A 206 20.26 -18.10 -1.23
CA LYS A 206 19.65 -18.97 -2.26
C LYS A 206 19.46 -18.31 -3.61
N ILE A 207 19.65 -17.00 -3.72
CA ILE A 207 19.40 -16.26 -4.96
C ILE A 207 20.24 -16.84 -6.10
N LYS A 208 19.58 -17.10 -7.21
CA LYS A 208 20.18 -17.51 -8.46
C LYS A 208 19.85 -16.50 -9.55
N LEU A 209 20.70 -16.44 -10.56
CA LEU A 209 20.50 -15.62 -11.74
C LEU A 209 20.35 -16.52 -12.97
N THR A 210 19.50 -16.10 -13.90
CA THR A 210 19.42 -16.67 -15.24
C THR A 210 20.50 -16.05 -16.14
N GLU A 211 20.57 -16.47 -17.40
CA GLU A 211 21.55 -15.98 -18.38
C GLU A 211 21.44 -14.45 -18.60
N HIS A 212 20.21 -13.90 -18.58
CA HIS A 212 19.95 -12.48 -18.79
C HIS A 212 19.59 -11.73 -17.50
N ASN A 213 20.14 -12.19 -16.36
CA ASN A 213 20.05 -11.54 -15.05
C ASN A 213 18.61 -11.42 -14.46
N VAL A 214 17.72 -12.38 -14.71
CA VAL A 214 16.52 -12.52 -13.89
C VAL A 214 16.93 -13.21 -12.59
N ALA A 215 16.69 -12.55 -11.45
CA ALA A 215 16.94 -13.17 -10.16
C ALA A 215 15.78 -14.07 -9.76
N TYR A 216 16.08 -15.23 -9.18
CA TYR A 216 15.03 -16.11 -8.69
C TYR A 216 15.42 -16.90 -7.45
N ILE A 217 14.41 -17.23 -6.68
CA ILE A 217 14.48 -18.20 -5.57
C ILE A 217 13.43 -19.27 -5.84
N TYR A 218 13.78 -20.53 -5.57
CA TYR A 218 12.84 -21.64 -5.58
C TYR A 218 12.87 -22.32 -4.21
N THR A 219 11.70 -22.50 -3.59
CA THR A 219 11.56 -23.12 -2.28
C THR A 219 10.55 -24.26 -2.37
N ASP A 220 11.00 -25.47 -2.10
CA ASP A 220 10.15 -26.66 -2.08
C ASP A 220 9.46 -26.84 -0.71
N ARG A 221 8.47 -27.74 -0.67
CA ARG A 221 7.68 -28.01 0.55
C ARG A 221 8.53 -28.61 1.68
N ALA A 222 9.50 -29.44 1.38
CA ALA A 222 10.35 -30.05 2.40
C ALA A 222 11.22 -28.99 3.08
N GLU A 223 11.69 -28.01 2.32
CA GLU A 223 12.44 -26.88 2.84
C GLU A 223 11.56 -25.96 3.72
N MET A 224 10.32 -25.68 3.31
CA MET A 224 9.39 -24.90 4.12
C MET A 224 9.06 -25.57 5.45
N GLN A 225 8.84 -26.88 5.44
CA GLN A 225 8.63 -27.66 6.67
C GLN A 225 9.86 -27.62 7.59
N ARG A 226 11.07 -27.75 7.02
CA ARG A 226 12.33 -27.68 7.77
C ARG A 226 12.54 -26.29 8.41
N LEU A 227 12.14 -25.23 7.73
CA LEU A 227 12.25 -23.85 8.23
C LEU A 227 11.09 -23.45 9.15
N ALA A 228 10.04 -24.26 9.24
CA ALA A 228 8.82 -24.00 9.99
C ALA A 228 8.18 -22.62 9.64
N VAL A 229 8.12 -22.31 8.33
CA VAL A 229 7.59 -21.05 7.81
C VAL A 229 6.34 -21.31 6.97
N ASP A 230 5.42 -20.35 6.97
CA ASP A 230 4.20 -20.37 6.16
C ASP A 230 4.44 -19.89 4.73
N ASP A 231 3.47 -20.23 3.85
CA ASP A 231 3.51 -19.92 2.43
C ASP A 231 3.60 -18.42 2.15
N PHE A 232 2.89 -17.60 2.93
CA PHE A 232 2.85 -16.15 2.74
C PHE A 232 4.20 -15.50 3.13
N THR A 233 4.78 -15.94 4.24
CA THR A 233 6.09 -15.47 4.71
C THR A 233 7.17 -15.72 3.65
N VAL A 234 7.14 -16.87 2.99
CA VAL A 234 8.12 -17.19 1.94
C VAL A 234 7.77 -16.52 0.63
N SER A 235 6.55 -16.71 0.12
CA SER A 235 6.21 -16.23 -1.23
C SER A 235 6.30 -14.70 -1.35
N ARG A 236 5.53 -13.97 -0.55
CA ARG A 236 5.51 -12.50 -0.58
C ARG A 236 6.57 -11.86 0.30
N GLY A 237 6.77 -12.41 1.51
CA GLY A 237 7.70 -11.84 2.48
C GLY A 237 9.15 -11.85 2.03
N MET A 238 9.56 -12.83 1.20
CA MET A 238 10.93 -12.94 0.69
C MET A 238 11.08 -12.46 -0.77
N ALA A 239 10.00 -12.07 -1.46
CA ALA A 239 10.10 -11.63 -2.85
C ALA A 239 11.07 -10.46 -3.04
N ASN A 240 11.04 -9.49 -2.14
CA ASN A 240 11.81 -8.25 -2.28
C ASN A 240 13.27 -8.34 -1.79
N VAL A 241 13.75 -9.49 -1.30
CA VAL A 241 15.19 -9.63 -0.96
C VAL A 241 16.11 -9.55 -2.19
N MET A 242 15.52 -9.61 -3.39
CA MET A 242 16.22 -9.54 -4.68
C MET A 242 16.15 -8.16 -5.33
N SER A 243 15.40 -7.19 -4.76
CA SER A 243 15.06 -5.92 -5.43
C SER A 243 16.23 -4.98 -5.71
N ASP A 244 17.29 -5.06 -4.90
CA ASP A 244 18.40 -4.11 -4.93
C ASP A 244 19.70 -4.69 -5.53
N ILE A 245 19.58 -5.78 -6.31
CA ILE A 245 20.74 -6.41 -6.96
C ILE A 245 21.09 -5.63 -8.23
N LYS A 246 22.32 -5.16 -8.32
CA LYS A 246 22.80 -4.43 -9.51
C LYS A 246 22.68 -5.27 -10.78
N GLY A 247 22.03 -4.73 -11.80
CA GLY A 247 21.85 -5.39 -13.10
C GLY A 247 20.63 -6.33 -13.15
N VAL A 248 19.89 -6.48 -12.06
CA VAL A 248 18.64 -7.23 -12.00
C VAL A 248 17.46 -6.26 -12.14
N SER A 249 16.66 -6.43 -13.18
CA SER A 249 15.43 -5.64 -13.41
C SER A 249 14.15 -6.46 -13.26
N ILE A 250 14.26 -7.80 -13.25
CA ILE A 250 13.16 -8.73 -13.04
C ILE A 250 13.59 -9.75 -11.97
N TRP A 251 12.70 -10.03 -11.03
CA TRP A 251 12.94 -11.10 -10.06
C TRP A 251 11.66 -11.86 -9.73
N VAL A 252 11.79 -13.14 -9.39
CA VAL A 252 10.66 -14.01 -9.11
C VAL A 252 10.96 -14.96 -7.93
N ASN A 253 9.98 -15.08 -7.05
CA ASN A 253 10.02 -16.04 -5.96
C ASN A 253 9.00 -17.15 -6.21
N PHE A 254 9.48 -18.37 -6.30
CA PHE A 254 8.68 -19.59 -6.46
C PHE A 254 8.57 -20.33 -5.13
N THR A 255 7.35 -20.63 -4.69
CA THR A 255 7.08 -21.32 -3.43
C THR A 255 6.11 -22.49 -3.67
N GLU A 256 6.54 -23.71 -3.42
CA GLU A 256 5.68 -24.91 -3.52
C GLU A 256 4.66 -24.93 -2.38
N THR A 257 3.39 -25.17 -2.74
CA THR A 257 2.27 -25.34 -1.81
C THR A 257 1.49 -26.63 -2.15
N GLU A 258 0.43 -26.90 -1.40
CA GLU A 258 -0.48 -28.00 -1.75
C GLU A 258 -1.28 -27.73 -3.04
N ALA A 259 -1.54 -26.48 -3.34
CA ALA A 259 -2.28 -26.07 -4.53
C ALA A 259 -1.43 -25.92 -5.80
N GLY A 260 -0.10 -26.10 -5.70
CA GLY A 260 0.84 -25.87 -6.79
C GLY A 260 1.98 -24.95 -6.37
N VAL A 261 2.60 -24.27 -7.34
CA VAL A 261 3.70 -23.35 -7.10
C VAL A 261 3.20 -21.91 -7.18
N LEU A 262 3.27 -21.18 -6.07
CA LEU A 262 3.06 -19.74 -6.03
C LEU A 262 4.24 -19.05 -6.71
N CYS A 263 3.93 -18.14 -7.65
CA CYS A 263 4.90 -17.36 -8.41
C CYS A 263 4.67 -15.88 -8.10
N GLU A 264 5.58 -15.26 -7.38
CA GLU A 264 5.54 -13.82 -7.09
C GLU A 264 6.57 -13.10 -7.96
N LEU A 265 6.07 -12.41 -8.99
CA LEU A 265 6.86 -11.70 -9.99
C LEU A 265 6.99 -10.25 -9.62
N ARG A 266 8.18 -9.69 -9.77
CA ARG A 266 8.46 -8.27 -9.53
C ARG A 266 9.39 -7.72 -10.60
N SER A 267 9.26 -6.43 -10.88
CA SER A 267 10.17 -5.73 -11.79
C SER A 267 10.34 -4.27 -11.39
N SER A 268 11.54 -3.75 -11.58
CA SER A 268 11.82 -2.32 -11.50
C SER A 268 11.59 -1.59 -12.83
N LEU A 269 11.68 -2.29 -13.95
CA LEU A 269 11.70 -1.68 -15.29
C LEU A 269 10.62 -2.22 -16.23
N HIS A 270 10.41 -3.54 -16.27
CA HIS A 270 9.58 -4.21 -17.29
C HIS A 270 8.12 -4.37 -16.85
N ASN A 271 7.19 -4.38 -17.81
CA ASN A 271 5.83 -4.82 -17.58
C ASN A 271 5.75 -6.35 -17.62
N ILE A 272 5.78 -6.98 -16.46
CA ILE A 272 5.76 -8.44 -16.28
C ILE A 272 4.36 -9.05 -16.24
N ASN A 273 3.31 -8.21 -16.24
CA ASN A 273 1.93 -8.70 -16.17
C ASN A 273 1.54 -9.66 -17.30
N PRO A 274 1.91 -9.43 -18.59
CA PRO A 274 1.61 -10.37 -19.66
C PRO A 274 2.12 -11.79 -19.42
N VAL A 275 3.30 -11.93 -18.79
CA VAL A 275 3.83 -13.25 -18.42
C VAL A 275 2.95 -13.88 -17.35
N ALA A 276 2.59 -13.16 -16.29
CA ALA A 276 1.70 -13.69 -15.27
C ALA A 276 0.35 -14.15 -15.85
N VAL A 277 -0.27 -13.35 -16.72
CA VAL A 277 -1.54 -13.66 -17.40
C VAL A 277 -1.41 -14.92 -18.26
N LYS A 278 -0.33 -15.09 -19.02
CA LYS A 278 -0.04 -16.29 -19.84
C LYS A 278 -0.08 -17.59 -19.00
N TYR A 279 0.27 -17.51 -17.72
CA TYR A 279 0.26 -18.64 -16.78
C TYR A 279 -0.95 -18.65 -15.84
N GLY A 280 -2.03 -17.98 -16.22
CA GLY A 280 -3.30 -17.99 -15.48
C GLY A 280 -3.34 -17.07 -14.25
N GLY A 281 -2.40 -16.15 -14.14
CA GLY A 281 -2.30 -15.17 -13.06
C GLY A 281 -2.73 -13.76 -13.49
N GLY A 282 -2.19 -12.76 -12.79
CA GLY A 282 -2.46 -11.35 -13.05
C GLY A 282 -1.74 -10.42 -12.08
N GLY A 283 -2.15 -9.15 -12.08
CA GLY A 283 -1.58 -8.11 -11.21
C GLY A 283 -1.24 -6.84 -11.98
N HIS A 284 -0.29 -6.09 -11.44
CA HIS A 284 0.17 -4.81 -12.01
C HIS A 284 1.40 -5.00 -12.91
N ALA A 285 1.72 -3.96 -13.68
CA ALA A 285 2.86 -3.98 -14.60
C ALA A 285 4.18 -4.42 -13.93
N LYS A 286 4.45 -3.97 -12.69
CA LYS A 286 5.70 -4.22 -11.97
C LYS A 286 5.56 -5.22 -10.79
N ALA A 287 4.34 -5.68 -10.50
CA ALA A 287 4.04 -6.61 -9.41
C ALA A 287 2.87 -7.52 -9.80
N SER A 288 3.17 -8.74 -10.16
CA SER A 288 2.20 -9.74 -10.63
C SER A 288 2.44 -11.07 -9.96
N GLY A 289 1.44 -11.94 -9.98
CA GLY A 289 1.53 -13.29 -9.43
C GLY A 289 0.73 -14.30 -10.22
N ALA A 290 1.07 -15.56 -10.08
CA ALA A 290 0.33 -16.70 -10.61
C ALA A 290 0.49 -17.91 -9.69
N THR A 291 -0.40 -18.89 -9.84
CA THR A 291 -0.22 -20.23 -9.25
C THR A 291 -0.16 -21.22 -10.39
N VAL A 292 0.95 -21.93 -10.52
CA VAL A 292 1.16 -22.92 -11.59
C VAL A 292 1.18 -24.33 -11.00
N ALA A 293 0.91 -25.34 -11.85
CA ALA A 293 0.70 -26.71 -11.39
C ALA A 293 1.95 -27.34 -10.74
N ASP A 294 3.13 -27.05 -11.29
CA ASP A 294 4.36 -27.75 -10.92
C ASP A 294 5.63 -26.93 -11.19
N ARG A 295 6.75 -27.45 -10.73
CA ARG A 295 8.08 -26.85 -10.91
C ARG A 295 8.46 -26.70 -12.38
N GLU A 296 8.09 -27.63 -13.25
CA GLU A 296 8.43 -27.57 -14.68
C GLU A 296 7.76 -26.34 -15.32
N THR A 297 6.48 -26.11 -15.00
CA THR A 297 5.73 -24.93 -15.45
C THR A 297 6.31 -23.64 -14.88
N ALA A 298 6.73 -23.62 -13.59
CA ALA A 298 7.41 -22.48 -13.00
C ALA A 298 8.74 -22.16 -13.71
N MET A 299 9.52 -23.17 -14.10
CA MET A 299 10.77 -22.95 -14.83
C MET A 299 10.51 -22.48 -16.28
N ARG A 300 9.41 -22.88 -16.93
CA ARG A 300 9.00 -22.31 -18.22
C ARG A 300 8.67 -20.82 -18.08
N MET A 301 7.96 -20.44 -17.01
CA MET A 301 7.68 -19.02 -16.70
C MET A 301 8.98 -18.25 -16.48
N LEU A 302 9.95 -18.81 -15.74
CA LEU A 302 11.27 -18.18 -15.53
C LEU A 302 11.99 -17.95 -16.86
N ASN A 303 11.95 -18.92 -17.78
CA ASN A 303 12.55 -18.77 -19.12
C ASN A 303 11.86 -17.68 -19.95
N ASP A 304 10.55 -17.52 -19.84
CA ASP A 304 9.85 -16.43 -20.52
C ASP A 304 10.23 -15.05 -19.91
N LEU A 305 10.38 -14.95 -18.59
CA LEU A 305 10.89 -13.74 -17.95
C LEU A 305 12.34 -13.42 -18.36
N ASP A 306 13.17 -14.45 -18.52
CA ASP A 306 14.55 -14.28 -18.98
C ASP A 306 14.63 -13.76 -20.42
N LYS A 307 13.80 -14.28 -21.33
CA LYS A 307 13.65 -13.75 -22.69
C LYS A 307 13.19 -12.30 -22.69
N MET A 308 12.19 -11.96 -21.85
CA MET A 308 11.72 -10.58 -21.69
C MET A 308 12.85 -9.64 -21.23
N SER A 309 13.67 -10.07 -20.28
CA SER A 309 14.83 -9.30 -19.80
C SER A 309 15.83 -9.00 -20.93
N ASN A 310 15.93 -9.87 -21.90
CA ASN A 310 16.78 -9.71 -23.11
C ASN A 310 16.08 -8.97 -24.27
N GLY A 311 14.88 -8.39 -24.04
CA GLY A 311 14.16 -7.59 -25.05
C GLY A 311 13.40 -8.43 -26.09
N ALA A 312 13.18 -9.72 -25.87
CA ALA A 312 12.34 -10.54 -26.73
C ALA A 312 10.85 -10.26 -26.47
N GLU A 313 10.05 -10.24 -27.52
CA GLU A 313 8.58 -10.28 -27.41
C GLU A 313 8.13 -11.67 -26.92
N ILE A 314 7.15 -11.73 -26.00
CA ILE A 314 6.67 -12.96 -25.35
C ILE A 314 5.22 -13.25 -25.75
#